data_543db4c28c238faba1a24f40204a4009
#
_entry.id   543db4c28c238faba1a24f40204a4009
#
_cell.length_a   1.000
_cell.length_b   1.000
_cell.length_c   1.000
_cell.angle_alpha   90.00
_cell.angle_beta   90.00
_cell.angle_gamma   90.00
#
_symmetry.space_group_name_H-M   'P 1'
#
loop_
_entity.id
_entity.type
_entity.pdbx_description
1 polymer ?
#
loop_
_entity_poly.entity_id
_entity_poly.type
_entity_poly.pdbx_seq_one_letter_code
_entity_poly.pdbx_strand_id
1 'polypeptide(L)'
;IKDSANVTLKDSATYGDISTGKNLHKKIAGGDGEGGGETSRLIDGEFFGWDEGSPTLPIDLVNHWIQKQAELASDGVATIVVDATGASSAAHVNVDAHGRNYRQLMQKFLMGAVNFSQGTNDYFMTNFIGTNSEGINYVAAQDGTKSYTYAEHKFDEGFGYYGAARDGMDYTDLEARAKSGRDEYKNGYHDSNGDGMIDLRSEYFFGHSQN
;
A
#
# COMPACT_ATOMS: atom_id res chain seq x y z
N ILE A 1 -14.95 1.51 -1.25
CA ILE A 1 -16.04 0.52 -1.30
C ILE A 1 -17.10 1.14 -2.17
N LYS A 2 -17.24 0.59 -3.34
CA LYS A 2 -18.34 0.99 -4.22
C LYS A 2 -19.63 0.60 -3.54
N ASP A 3 -20.50 1.56 -3.34
CA ASP A 3 -21.86 1.36 -2.95
C ASP A 3 -22.52 0.36 -3.89
N SER A 4 -22.59 -0.88 -3.45
CA SER A 4 -23.63 -1.74 -3.99
C SER A 4 -24.81 -1.55 -3.05
N ALA A 5 -25.94 -1.16 -3.55
CA ALA A 5 -27.19 -0.90 -2.85
C ALA A 5 -27.68 -2.03 -1.91
N ASN A 6 -26.84 -3.03 -1.67
CA ASN A 6 -27.12 -4.23 -0.91
C ASN A 6 -26.12 -4.52 0.21
N VAL A 7 -25.19 -3.61 0.53
CA VAL A 7 -24.28 -3.78 1.66
C VAL A 7 -24.89 -3.12 2.89
N THR A 8 -25.50 -3.92 3.73
CA THR A 8 -25.89 -3.47 5.08
C THR A 8 -24.66 -3.53 5.96
N LEU A 9 -24.09 -2.38 6.30
CA LEU A 9 -23.08 -2.30 7.35
C LEU A 9 -23.75 -2.63 8.68
N LYS A 10 -23.20 -3.56 9.42
CA LYS A 10 -23.65 -3.83 10.79
C LYS A 10 -23.15 -2.69 11.67
N ASP A 11 -23.98 -2.20 12.58
CA ASP A 11 -23.64 -1.11 13.51
C ASP A 11 -22.45 -1.43 14.44
N SER A 12 -22.07 -2.67 14.54
CA SER A 12 -20.92 -3.16 15.34
C SER A 12 -19.86 -3.87 14.48
N ALA A 13 -19.80 -3.59 13.18
CA ALA A 13 -18.85 -4.26 12.30
C ALA A 13 -17.41 -3.88 12.67
N THR A 14 -16.63 -4.88 13.02
CA THR A 14 -15.18 -4.76 13.15
C THR A 14 -14.51 -4.99 11.80
N TYR A 15 -13.24 -4.66 11.69
CA TYR A 15 -12.47 -4.97 10.48
C TYR A 15 -12.48 -6.48 10.17
N GLY A 16 -12.44 -7.33 11.20
CA GLY A 16 -12.55 -8.78 11.08
C GLY A 16 -13.88 -9.26 10.49
N ASP A 17 -14.96 -8.53 10.71
CA ASP A 17 -16.29 -8.88 10.16
C ASP A 17 -16.40 -8.61 8.65
N ILE A 18 -15.60 -7.69 8.13
CA ILE A 18 -15.63 -7.26 6.72
C ILE A 18 -14.45 -7.78 5.90
N SER A 19 -13.43 -8.32 6.54
CA SER A 19 -12.23 -8.85 5.90
C SER A 19 -11.96 -10.28 6.36
N THR A 20 -11.98 -11.22 5.43
CA THR A 20 -11.82 -12.65 5.68
C THR A 20 -10.35 -13.07 5.81
N GLY A 21 -9.55 -12.37 6.60
CA GLY A 21 -8.20 -12.77 6.97
C GLY A 21 -7.06 -12.12 6.14
N LYS A 22 -7.35 -11.49 5.01
CA LYS A 22 -6.39 -10.66 4.28
C LYS A 22 -6.66 -9.20 4.58
N ASN A 23 -6.12 -8.69 5.66
CA ASN A 23 -6.31 -7.31 6.07
C ASN A 23 -5.00 -6.51 5.97
N LEU A 24 -5.12 -5.20 5.90
CA LEU A 24 -4.00 -4.28 5.76
C LEU A 24 -3.06 -4.33 6.98
N HIS A 25 -3.58 -4.60 8.16
CA HIS A 25 -2.83 -4.74 9.41
C HIS A 25 -1.71 -5.77 9.29
N LYS A 26 -1.98 -6.90 8.63
CA LYS A 26 -1.01 -7.97 8.40
C LYS A 26 -0.01 -7.66 7.28
N LYS A 27 -0.14 -6.52 6.61
CA LYS A 27 0.69 -6.12 5.47
C LYS A 27 1.66 -4.99 5.79
N ILE A 28 1.68 -4.53 7.03
CA ILE A 28 2.55 -3.47 7.52
C ILE A 28 3.42 -4.03 8.63
N ALA A 29 4.68 -3.62 8.70
CA ALA A 29 5.59 -4.06 9.77
C ALA A 29 5.04 -3.72 11.16
N GLY A 30 5.16 -4.67 12.09
CA GLY A 30 4.66 -4.56 13.46
C GLY A 30 3.19 -4.95 13.68
N GLY A 31 2.49 -5.40 12.67
CA GLY A 31 1.14 -5.96 12.85
C GLY A 31 1.12 -7.31 13.59
N ASP A 32 0.00 -7.97 13.63
CA ASP A 32 -0.30 -9.11 14.50
C ASP A 32 0.27 -10.47 14.05
N GLY A 33 1.45 -10.49 13.51
CA GLY A 33 2.34 -11.66 13.44
C GLY A 33 2.03 -12.75 12.44
N GLU A 34 0.84 -12.87 11.86
CA GLU A 34 0.57 -13.86 10.82
C GLU A 34 0.80 -13.30 9.41
N GLY A 35 1.97 -13.55 8.86
CA GLY A 35 2.25 -13.34 7.45
C GLY A 35 2.51 -11.91 7.02
N GLY A 36 2.93 -11.03 7.89
CA GLY A 36 3.24 -9.69 7.46
C GLY A 36 3.58 -8.64 8.49
N GLY A 37 3.18 -8.84 9.72
CA GLY A 37 3.33 -7.81 10.73
C GLY A 37 4.57 -7.89 11.59
N GLU A 38 5.59 -8.62 11.19
CA GLU A 38 6.78 -8.83 12.00
C GLU A 38 7.70 -7.62 12.02
N THR A 39 8.27 -7.36 13.19
CA THR A 39 9.32 -6.33 13.37
C THR A 39 10.56 -6.63 12.53
N SER A 40 10.81 -7.90 12.19
CA SER A 40 11.87 -8.32 11.27
C SER A 40 11.79 -7.70 9.88
N ARG A 41 10.66 -7.11 9.53
CA ARG A 41 10.47 -6.35 8.28
C ARG A 41 10.86 -4.87 8.38
N LEU A 42 11.41 -4.46 9.49
CA LEU A 42 12.07 -3.17 9.64
C LEU A 42 13.56 -3.32 9.32
N ILE A 43 14.14 -2.35 8.63
CA ILE A 43 15.60 -2.26 8.49
C ILE A 43 16.19 -2.09 9.87
N ASP A 44 17.12 -2.96 10.24
CA ASP A 44 17.79 -2.97 11.56
C ASP A 44 16.82 -3.04 12.76
N GLY A 45 15.56 -3.44 12.54
CA GLY A 45 14.55 -3.53 13.59
C GLY A 45 14.03 -2.18 14.10
N GLU A 46 14.33 -1.08 13.41
CA GLU A 46 14.00 0.26 13.86
C GLU A 46 13.00 0.97 12.95
N PHE A 47 12.19 1.83 13.58
CA PHE A 47 11.28 2.73 12.89
C PHE A 47 11.64 4.17 13.23
N PHE A 48 12.37 4.81 12.31
CA PHE A 48 12.94 6.13 12.51
C PHE A 48 11.92 7.27 12.28
N GLY A 49 12.19 8.40 12.91
CA GLY A 49 11.56 9.67 12.60
C GLY A 49 10.33 10.01 13.42
N TRP A 50 10.10 9.30 14.53
CA TRP A 50 9.01 9.59 15.47
C TRP A 50 9.55 9.96 16.84
N ASP A 51 8.79 10.83 17.54
CA ASP A 51 9.14 11.34 18.85
C ASP A 51 9.28 10.21 19.89
N GLU A 52 10.15 10.44 20.89
CA GLU A 52 10.32 9.53 22.03
C GLU A 52 8.97 9.16 22.67
N GLY A 53 8.75 7.88 22.84
CA GLY A 53 7.61 7.31 23.56
C GLY A 53 6.34 7.13 22.74
N SER A 54 6.39 7.34 21.43
CA SER A 54 5.20 7.16 20.58
C SER A 54 5.57 6.66 19.19
N PRO A 55 4.61 6.25 18.42
CA PRO A 55 4.50 4.89 17.92
C PRO A 55 5.86 4.29 17.60
N THR A 56 6.14 3.13 18.16
CA THR A 56 7.41 2.42 17.99
C THR A 56 7.49 1.58 16.74
N LEU A 57 6.34 1.31 16.13
CA LEU A 57 6.21 0.47 14.94
C LEU A 57 5.34 1.17 13.87
N PRO A 58 5.52 0.87 12.58
CA PRO A 58 4.68 1.40 11.52
C PRO A 58 3.18 1.18 11.73
N ILE A 59 2.79 0.03 12.24
CA ILE A 59 1.38 -0.26 12.52
C ILE A 59 0.83 0.59 13.67
N ASP A 60 1.63 0.85 14.69
CA ASP A 60 1.22 1.70 15.83
C ASP A 60 0.96 3.13 15.36
N LEU A 61 1.76 3.62 14.42
CA LEU A 61 1.54 4.93 13.81
C LEU A 61 0.22 4.99 13.06
N VAL A 62 -0.09 3.98 12.27
CA VAL A 62 -1.37 3.91 11.53
C VAL A 62 -2.53 3.86 12.51
N ASN A 63 -2.46 3.04 13.55
CA ASN A 63 -3.46 2.96 14.59
C ASN A 63 -3.65 4.29 15.33
N HIS A 64 -2.56 4.98 15.64
CA HIS A 64 -2.60 6.31 16.24
C HIS A 64 -3.34 7.31 15.34
N TRP A 65 -3.07 7.33 14.05
CA TRP A 65 -3.78 8.23 13.12
C TRP A 65 -5.24 7.84 12.92
N ILE A 66 -5.58 6.55 12.92
CA ILE A 66 -6.97 6.09 12.89
C ILE A 66 -7.71 6.60 14.13
N GLN A 67 -7.10 6.47 15.31
CA GLN A 67 -7.67 6.96 16.56
C GLN A 67 -7.89 8.48 16.51
N LYS A 68 -6.89 9.25 16.06
CA LYS A 68 -7.00 10.70 15.91
C LYS A 68 -8.08 11.12 14.92
N GLN A 69 -8.21 10.40 13.81
CA GLN A 69 -9.27 10.63 12.84
C GLN A 69 -10.66 10.34 13.44
N ALA A 70 -10.79 9.29 14.23
CA ALA A 70 -12.03 8.94 14.90
C ALA A 70 -12.43 10.00 15.96
N GLU A 71 -11.47 10.50 16.73
CA GLU A 71 -11.68 11.60 17.67
C GLU A 71 -12.21 12.84 16.96
N LEU A 72 -11.57 13.30 15.89
CA LEU A 72 -12.02 14.43 15.10
C LEU A 72 -13.43 14.23 14.51
N ALA A 73 -13.70 13.02 14.03
CA ALA A 73 -15.01 12.69 13.48
C ALA A 73 -16.11 12.70 14.54
N SER A 74 -15.80 12.26 15.76
CA SER A 74 -16.74 12.25 16.88
C SER A 74 -17.06 13.68 17.40
N ASP A 75 -16.08 14.54 17.42
CA ASP A 75 -16.24 15.93 17.85
C ASP A 75 -17.10 16.73 16.86
N GLY A 76 -17.17 16.33 15.62
CA GLY A 76 -17.98 16.97 14.57
C GLY A 76 -17.63 18.43 14.27
N VAL A 77 -16.56 18.94 14.87
CA VAL A 77 -16.11 20.32 14.72
C VAL A 77 -15.10 20.42 13.58
N ALA A 78 -15.45 21.19 12.57
CA ALA A 78 -14.53 21.46 11.49
C ALA A 78 -13.45 22.47 11.93
N THR A 79 -12.19 22.08 11.79
CA THR A 79 -11.05 22.91 12.16
C THR A 79 -10.68 23.87 11.02
N ILE A 80 -10.50 25.13 11.33
CA ILE A 80 -9.90 26.12 10.45
C ILE A 80 -8.44 26.26 10.82
N VAL A 81 -7.56 25.99 9.87
CA VAL A 81 -6.12 26.14 10.05
C VAL A 81 -5.71 27.51 9.50
N VAL A 82 -4.99 28.25 10.32
CA VAL A 82 -4.41 29.56 9.93
C VAL A 82 -2.91 29.35 9.73
N ASP A 83 -2.41 29.64 8.55
CA ASP A 83 -0.98 29.54 8.25
C ASP A 83 -0.17 30.72 8.84
N ALA A 84 1.15 30.69 8.68
CA ALA A 84 2.05 31.71 9.19
C ALA A 84 1.84 33.10 8.54
N THR A 85 1.10 33.19 7.44
CA THR A 85 0.75 34.44 6.77
C THR A 85 -0.58 35.02 7.26
N GLY A 86 -1.32 34.29 8.09
CA GLY A 86 -2.67 34.65 8.55
C GLY A 86 -3.77 34.20 7.59
N ALA A 87 -3.45 33.51 6.50
CA ALA A 87 -4.45 32.97 5.60
C ALA A 87 -5.13 31.73 6.20
N SER A 88 -6.45 31.70 6.14
CA SER A 88 -7.26 30.60 6.67
C SER A 88 -7.55 29.56 5.60
N SER A 89 -7.43 28.28 5.95
CA SER A 89 -7.95 27.20 5.13
C SER A 89 -9.48 27.12 5.21
N ALA A 90 -10.10 26.43 4.27
CA ALA A 90 -11.46 25.98 4.46
C ALA A 90 -11.55 25.04 5.69
N ALA A 91 -12.68 25.06 6.38
CA ALA A 91 -12.91 24.19 7.53
C ALA A 91 -12.93 22.71 7.12
N HIS A 92 -12.19 21.88 7.84
CA HIS A 92 -12.05 20.45 7.55
C HIS A 92 -12.25 19.61 8.80
N VAL A 93 -13.10 18.58 8.73
CA VAL A 93 -13.33 17.61 9.81
C VAL A 93 -12.21 16.57 9.94
N ASN A 94 -11.27 16.53 9.00
CA ASN A 94 -10.16 15.57 8.99
C ASN A 94 -8.82 16.19 9.41
N VAL A 95 -8.82 17.45 9.85
CA VAL A 95 -7.61 18.23 10.15
C VAL A 95 -7.66 18.67 11.60
N ASP A 96 -6.59 18.45 12.34
CA ASP A 96 -6.48 18.92 13.72
C ASP A 96 -6.05 20.41 13.80
N ALA A 97 -5.99 20.94 15.01
CA ALA A 97 -5.59 22.33 15.27
C ALA A 97 -4.15 22.67 14.83
N HIS A 98 -3.32 21.67 14.59
CA HIS A 98 -1.96 21.82 14.08
C HIS A 98 -1.85 21.69 12.55
N GLY A 99 -2.96 21.52 11.86
CA GLY A 99 -2.99 21.37 10.39
C GLY A 99 -2.72 19.95 9.89
N ARG A 100 -2.66 18.93 10.76
CA ARG A 100 -2.41 17.56 10.36
C ARG A 100 -3.67 16.93 9.81
N ASN A 101 -3.61 16.52 8.55
CA ASN A 101 -4.69 15.81 7.87
C ASN A 101 -4.45 14.30 7.96
N TYR A 102 -5.06 13.66 8.96
CA TYR A 102 -4.82 12.25 9.25
C TYR A 102 -5.23 11.31 8.10
N ARG A 103 -6.28 11.63 7.36
CA ARG A 103 -6.66 10.88 6.17
C ARG A 103 -5.55 10.89 5.12
N GLN A 104 -4.96 12.04 4.86
CA GLN A 104 -3.86 12.17 3.88
C GLN A 104 -2.57 11.50 4.40
N LEU A 105 -2.27 11.65 5.68
CA LEU A 105 -1.11 11.01 6.30
C LEU A 105 -1.20 9.49 6.18
N MET A 106 -2.33 8.90 6.56
CA MET A 106 -2.56 7.45 6.43
C MET A 106 -2.43 6.99 4.98
N GLN A 107 -3.09 7.66 4.05
CA GLN A 107 -3.05 7.28 2.64
C GLN A 107 -1.62 7.27 2.10
N LYS A 108 -0.87 8.35 2.33
CA LYS A 108 0.50 8.48 1.80
C LYS A 108 1.47 7.50 2.46
N PHE A 109 1.36 7.32 3.76
CA PHE A 109 2.20 6.38 4.49
C PHE A 109 1.95 4.93 4.05
N LEU A 110 0.68 4.52 3.96
CA LEU A 110 0.32 3.15 3.61
C LEU A 110 0.79 2.74 2.21
N MET A 111 0.82 3.67 1.26
CA MET A 111 1.36 3.41 -0.07
C MET A 111 2.82 2.92 -0.02
N GLY A 112 3.66 3.58 0.77
CA GLY A 112 5.05 3.16 0.96
C GLY A 112 5.22 1.98 1.91
N ALA A 113 4.52 2.00 3.05
CA ALA A 113 4.67 1.01 4.12
C ALA A 113 4.30 -0.41 3.67
N VAL A 114 3.22 -0.57 2.90
CA VAL A 114 2.82 -1.88 2.36
C VAL A 114 3.82 -2.37 1.33
N ASN A 115 4.21 -1.53 0.38
CA ASN A 115 5.18 -1.91 -0.65
C ASN A 115 6.54 -2.28 -0.05
N PHE A 116 7.01 -1.52 0.92
CA PHE A 116 8.26 -1.82 1.60
C PHE A 116 8.16 -3.13 2.37
N SER A 117 7.14 -3.27 3.22
CA SER A 117 6.98 -4.46 4.07
C SER A 117 6.79 -5.74 3.27
N GLN A 118 5.98 -5.71 2.24
CA GLN A 118 5.67 -6.92 1.46
C GLN A 118 6.59 -7.08 0.26
N GLY A 119 6.75 -6.06 -0.57
CA GLY A 119 7.56 -6.15 -1.78
C GLY A 119 9.04 -6.29 -1.45
N THR A 120 9.63 -5.28 -0.84
CA THR A 120 11.09 -5.19 -0.66
C THR A 120 11.59 -6.09 0.46
N ASN A 121 10.92 -6.07 1.62
CA ASN A 121 11.42 -6.72 2.82
C ASN A 121 10.75 -8.08 3.13
N ASP A 122 9.99 -8.64 2.20
CA ASP A 122 9.49 -10.01 2.24
C ASP A 122 9.82 -10.72 0.92
N TYR A 123 9.12 -10.40 -0.16
CA TYR A 123 9.22 -11.16 -1.41
C TYR A 123 10.53 -10.97 -2.18
N PHE A 124 11.14 -9.78 -2.14
CA PHE A 124 12.39 -9.48 -2.85
C PHE A 124 13.64 -9.65 -1.98
N MET A 125 13.55 -10.32 -0.85
CA MET A 125 14.72 -10.63 -0.06
C MET A 125 15.66 -11.59 -0.79
N THR A 126 16.96 -11.42 -0.53
CA THR A 126 18.01 -12.22 -1.18
C THR A 126 17.90 -13.72 -0.94
N ASN A 127 17.35 -14.13 0.20
CA ASN A 127 17.07 -15.55 0.49
C ASN A 127 15.90 -16.12 -0.31
N PHE A 128 15.09 -15.30 -0.96
CA PHE A 128 13.99 -15.74 -1.82
C PHE A 128 14.28 -15.64 -3.31
N ILE A 129 14.93 -14.56 -3.75
CA ILE A 129 15.20 -14.30 -5.16
C ILE A 129 16.70 -14.05 -5.47
N GLY A 130 17.55 -14.00 -4.44
CA GLY A 130 18.97 -13.75 -4.56
C GLY A 130 19.82 -15.00 -4.74
N THR A 131 20.87 -15.14 -3.95
CA THR A 131 21.78 -16.29 -4.02
C THR A 131 21.18 -17.55 -3.41
N ASN A 132 21.40 -18.68 -4.04
CA ASN A 132 20.88 -20.00 -3.66
C ASN A 132 21.55 -20.61 -2.41
N SER A 133 21.84 -19.83 -1.37
CA SER A 133 22.47 -20.33 -0.15
C SER A 133 21.51 -21.15 0.76
N GLU A 134 20.21 -20.98 0.57
CA GLU A 134 19.16 -21.55 1.45
C GLU A 134 18.31 -22.61 0.75
N GLY A 135 18.79 -23.21 -0.32
CA GLY A 135 18.05 -24.26 -1.03
C GLY A 135 16.88 -23.77 -1.87
N ILE A 136 16.84 -22.50 -2.23
CA ILE A 136 15.83 -21.96 -3.14
C ILE A 136 16.05 -22.57 -4.51
N ASN A 137 14.99 -23.16 -5.03
CA ASN A 137 15.04 -23.80 -6.32
C ASN A 137 14.62 -22.84 -7.44
N TYR A 138 15.58 -22.50 -8.28
CA TYR A 138 15.36 -21.65 -9.47
C TYR A 138 15.08 -22.44 -10.75
N VAL A 139 15.11 -23.77 -10.69
CA VAL A 139 15.10 -24.63 -11.88
C VAL A 139 13.95 -25.62 -11.87
N ALA A 140 13.56 -26.10 -10.70
CA ALA A 140 12.48 -27.09 -10.59
C ALA A 140 11.15 -26.45 -10.22
N ALA A 141 10.08 -27.06 -10.68
CA ALA A 141 8.71 -26.67 -10.35
C ALA A 141 8.52 -26.60 -8.83
N GLN A 142 7.88 -25.53 -8.36
CA GLN A 142 7.48 -25.42 -6.95
C GLN A 142 6.57 -26.59 -6.60
N ASP A 143 6.82 -27.23 -5.44
CA ASP A 143 6.08 -28.41 -4.97
C ASP A 143 6.07 -29.60 -5.97
N GLY A 144 6.97 -29.59 -6.96
CA GLY A 144 7.04 -30.61 -8.00
C GLY A 144 5.87 -30.63 -9.00
N THR A 145 4.90 -29.75 -8.87
CA THR A 145 3.67 -29.77 -9.66
C THR A 145 3.31 -28.46 -10.34
N LYS A 146 3.92 -27.35 -9.94
CA LYS A 146 3.64 -26.02 -10.49
C LYS A 146 4.43 -25.77 -11.77
N SER A 147 3.92 -24.94 -12.66
CA SER A 147 4.60 -24.51 -13.88
C SER A 147 5.66 -23.42 -13.66
N TYR A 148 5.94 -23.06 -12.43
CA TYR A 148 6.88 -22.04 -12.02
C TYR A 148 7.74 -22.49 -10.84
N THR A 149 8.89 -21.87 -10.67
CA THR A 149 9.79 -22.11 -9.54
C THR A 149 9.37 -21.29 -8.31
N TYR A 150 9.94 -21.60 -7.16
CA TYR A 150 9.69 -20.83 -5.95
C TYR A 150 10.14 -19.38 -6.10
N ALA A 151 11.28 -19.13 -6.73
CA ALA A 151 11.79 -17.76 -6.95
C ALA A 151 10.90 -16.94 -7.89
N GLU A 152 10.41 -17.54 -8.97
CA GLU A 152 9.44 -16.90 -9.86
C GLU A 152 8.14 -16.53 -9.14
N HIS A 153 7.65 -17.44 -8.30
CA HIS A 153 6.46 -17.17 -7.49
C HIS A 153 6.66 -15.99 -6.54
N LYS A 154 7.80 -15.94 -5.83
CA LYS A 154 8.12 -14.83 -4.93
C LYS A 154 8.29 -13.51 -5.67
N PHE A 155 8.93 -13.55 -6.83
CA PHE A 155 9.07 -12.35 -7.67
C PHE A 155 7.71 -11.83 -8.15
N ASP A 156 6.83 -12.72 -8.62
CA ASP A 156 5.49 -12.37 -9.10
C ASP A 156 4.64 -11.73 -8.00
N GLU A 157 4.67 -12.30 -6.79
CA GLU A 157 3.99 -11.71 -5.62
C GLU A 157 4.54 -10.33 -5.26
N GLY A 158 5.87 -10.16 -5.24
CA GLY A 158 6.52 -8.88 -4.96
C GLY A 158 6.21 -7.83 -6.02
N PHE A 159 6.25 -8.20 -7.29
CA PHE A 159 5.88 -7.34 -8.40
C PHE A 159 4.40 -6.93 -8.33
N GLY A 160 3.52 -7.85 -7.90
CA GLY A 160 2.11 -7.56 -7.69
C GLY A 160 1.87 -6.46 -6.63
N TYR A 161 2.69 -6.39 -5.58
CA TYR A 161 2.65 -5.30 -4.61
C TYR A 161 3.12 -3.96 -5.18
N TYR A 162 4.08 -3.98 -6.10
CA TYR A 162 4.49 -2.77 -6.82
C TYR A 162 3.40 -2.29 -7.78
N GLY A 163 2.76 -3.20 -8.51
CA GLY A 163 1.57 -2.94 -9.31
C GLY A 163 1.80 -2.10 -10.57
N ALA A 164 2.93 -2.30 -11.25
CA ALA A 164 3.22 -1.67 -12.54
C ALA A 164 2.68 -2.51 -13.71
N ALA A 165 2.46 -1.87 -14.85
CA ALA A 165 2.26 -2.57 -16.11
C ALA A 165 3.53 -3.34 -16.53
N ARG A 166 3.38 -4.46 -17.26
CA ARG A 166 4.53 -5.28 -17.70
C ARG A 166 5.42 -4.56 -18.70
N ASP A 167 4.82 -3.74 -19.55
CA ASP A 167 5.50 -2.84 -20.49
C ASP A 167 5.85 -1.48 -19.86
N GLY A 168 5.93 -1.40 -18.55
CA GLY A 168 6.11 -0.15 -17.79
C GLY A 168 7.35 0.65 -18.20
N MET A 169 8.37 0.01 -18.74
CA MET A 169 9.57 0.69 -19.24
C MET A 169 9.31 1.49 -20.54
N ASP A 170 8.20 1.28 -21.20
CA ASP A 170 7.82 2.02 -22.41
C ASP A 170 7.06 3.31 -22.10
N TYR A 171 6.65 3.49 -20.83
CA TYR A 171 5.96 4.68 -20.36
C TYR A 171 6.93 5.78 -19.95
N THR A 172 6.56 7.02 -20.22
CA THR A 172 7.15 8.17 -19.52
C THR A 172 6.56 8.30 -18.10
N ASP A 173 7.24 9.02 -17.21
CA ASP A 173 6.75 9.28 -15.85
C ASP A 173 5.34 9.89 -15.83
N LEU A 174 5.03 10.76 -16.80
CA LEU A 174 3.72 11.41 -16.88
C LEU A 174 2.63 10.44 -17.35
N GLU A 175 2.96 9.50 -18.21
CA GLU A 175 2.05 8.45 -18.67
C GLU A 175 1.77 7.44 -17.56
N ALA A 176 2.81 6.92 -16.90
CA ALA A 176 2.65 6.01 -15.76
C ALA A 176 1.79 6.63 -14.64
N ARG A 177 1.94 7.93 -14.41
CA ARG A 177 1.15 8.68 -13.42
C ARG A 177 -0.24 9.11 -13.91
N ALA A 178 -0.69 8.68 -15.06
CA ALA A 178 -1.97 9.06 -15.67
C ALA A 178 -2.19 10.58 -15.74
N LYS A 179 -1.15 11.35 -16.10
CA LYS A 179 -1.20 12.83 -16.17
C LYS A 179 -1.29 13.35 -17.59
N SER A 180 -0.44 12.88 -18.48
CA SER A 180 -0.39 13.27 -19.89
C SER A 180 0.54 12.35 -20.67
N GLY A 181 0.61 12.48 -21.98
CA GLY A 181 1.50 11.74 -22.84
C GLY A 181 0.80 11.27 -24.10
N ARG A 182 1.27 10.17 -24.68
CA ARG A 182 0.69 9.52 -25.85
C ARG A 182 -0.75 9.10 -25.56
N ASP A 183 -1.63 9.21 -26.53
CA ASP A 183 -3.06 8.97 -26.34
C ASP A 183 -3.37 7.58 -25.78
N GLU A 184 -2.63 6.58 -26.21
CA GLU A 184 -2.78 5.19 -25.78
C GLU A 184 -2.20 4.90 -24.39
N TYR A 185 -1.30 5.77 -23.85
CA TYR A 185 -0.61 5.56 -22.56
C TYR A 185 -1.01 6.55 -21.46
N LYS A 186 -1.55 7.72 -21.83
CA LYS A 186 -1.74 8.88 -20.93
C LYS A 186 -2.65 8.64 -19.72
N ASN A 187 -3.38 7.54 -19.70
CA ASN A 187 -4.28 7.16 -18.61
C ASN A 187 -3.65 6.17 -17.61
N GLY A 188 -2.35 5.87 -17.73
CA GLY A 188 -1.66 4.91 -16.88
C GLY A 188 -1.98 3.44 -17.23
N TYR A 189 -2.43 3.20 -18.45
CA TYR A 189 -2.64 1.87 -19.00
C TYR A 189 -2.47 1.88 -20.54
N HIS A 190 -2.16 0.73 -21.10
CA HIS A 190 -2.03 0.53 -22.55
C HIS A 190 -2.41 -0.91 -22.91
N ASP A 191 -3.25 -1.06 -23.94
CA ASP A 191 -3.58 -2.35 -24.53
C ASP A 191 -2.37 -2.85 -25.36
N SER A 192 -1.47 -3.55 -24.66
CA SER A 192 -0.20 -4.00 -25.22
C SER A 192 -0.33 -5.20 -26.15
N ASN A 193 -1.43 -5.95 -26.05
CA ASN A 193 -1.70 -7.12 -26.88
C ASN A 193 -2.66 -6.84 -28.03
N GLY A 194 -3.33 -5.67 -28.06
CA GLY A 194 -4.22 -5.23 -29.13
C GLY A 194 -5.57 -5.92 -29.15
N ASP A 195 -6.04 -6.45 -28.01
CA ASP A 195 -7.32 -7.17 -27.94
C ASP A 195 -8.54 -6.26 -27.68
N GLY A 196 -8.31 -4.97 -27.47
CA GLY A 196 -9.33 -3.96 -27.21
C GLY A 196 -9.81 -3.91 -25.76
N MET A 197 -9.13 -4.61 -24.83
CA MET A 197 -9.38 -4.59 -23.38
C MET A 197 -8.11 -4.21 -22.63
N ILE A 198 -8.24 -3.81 -21.40
CA ILE A 198 -7.11 -3.59 -20.49
C ILE A 198 -7.08 -4.69 -19.44
N ASP A 199 -6.06 -5.54 -19.50
CA ASP A 199 -5.80 -6.52 -18.45
C ASP A 199 -5.18 -5.85 -17.24
N LEU A 200 -5.92 -5.78 -16.14
CA LEU A 200 -5.45 -5.18 -14.88
C LEU A 200 -4.25 -5.89 -14.26
N ARG A 201 -3.91 -7.09 -14.70
CA ARG A 201 -2.74 -7.84 -14.20
C ARG A 201 -1.45 -7.53 -14.94
N SER A 202 -1.55 -6.95 -16.12
CA SER A 202 -0.40 -6.76 -17.00
C SER A 202 -0.29 -5.39 -17.67
N GLU A 203 -1.39 -4.66 -17.80
CA GLU A 203 -1.49 -3.49 -18.67
C GLU A 203 -1.91 -2.22 -17.92
N TYR A 204 -1.85 -2.23 -16.59
CA TYR A 204 -2.35 -1.14 -15.75
C TYR A 204 -1.35 -0.77 -14.66
N PHE A 205 -1.12 0.54 -14.47
CA PHE A 205 -0.40 1.08 -13.31
C PHE A 205 -1.34 1.36 -12.15
N PHE A 206 -1.12 0.71 -11.02
CA PHE A 206 -1.87 0.96 -9.79
C PHE A 206 -1.31 2.16 -9.01
N GLY A 207 -2.12 2.70 -8.07
CA GLY A 207 -1.83 3.96 -7.40
C GLY A 207 -0.46 4.09 -6.75
N HIS A 208 0.13 3.01 -6.25
CA HIS A 208 1.46 3.06 -5.65
C HIS A 208 2.60 3.04 -6.66
N SER A 209 2.43 2.47 -7.82
CA SER A 209 3.41 2.55 -8.90
C SER A 209 3.28 3.83 -9.75
N GLN A 210 2.21 4.59 -9.55
CA GLN A 210 1.99 5.89 -10.19
C GLN A 210 2.64 7.08 -9.47
N ASN A 211 3.19 6.89 -8.25
CA ASN A 211 3.68 8.00 -7.41
C ASN A 211 5.18 7.97 -7.19
#